data_8b32508756dd37d67c78c4993ef726df
#
_entry.id   8b32508756dd37d67c78c4993ef726df
#
_cell.length_a   1.000
_cell.length_b   1.000
_cell.length_c   1.000
_cell.angle_alpha   90.00
_cell.angle_beta   90.00
_cell.angle_gamma   90.00
#
_symmetry.space_group_name_H-M   'P 1'
#
loop_
_entity.id
_entity.type
_entity.pdbx_description
1 polymer ?
#
loop_
_entity_poly.entity_id
_entity_poly.type
_entity_poly.pdbx_seq_one_letter_code
_entity_poly.pdbx_strand_id
1 'polypeptide(L)'
;LFKDYKNTLLLDMDMMRYSIIKALVIYKPIELVDAVYNDPQNIVEAMKSFFRDRIEKNKSNLSLKERENESFEQILLVLDTIKPISSIEWDYTPSFVGFKRFLNENSISDYWLTIDREGEHQKTVLAAKNAGLSNVDDEESDKHFGIRMADMMAGILGKLMKSLCKA
;
A
#
# COMPACT_ATOMS: atom_id res chain seq x y z
N LEU A 1 -8.07 -0.42 5.80
CA LEU A 1 -8.33 0.32 7.03
C LEU A 1 -9.64 1.11 6.96
N PHE A 2 -9.93 1.82 5.88
CA PHE A 2 -11.04 2.78 5.79
C PHE A 2 -12.21 2.32 4.93
N LYS A 3 -12.24 1.07 4.51
CA LYS A 3 -13.26 0.51 3.60
C LYS A 3 -14.68 0.63 4.17
N ASP A 4 -14.82 0.54 5.49
CA ASP A 4 -16.11 0.58 6.18
C ASP A 4 -16.42 1.93 6.83
N TYR A 5 -15.57 2.94 6.65
CA TYR A 5 -15.82 4.27 7.18
C TYR A 5 -16.90 4.97 6.38
N LYS A 6 -18.07 5.16 6.99
CA LYS A 6 -19.28 5.67 6.31
C LYS A 6 -19.49 7.17 6.44
N ASN A 7 -18.77 7.86 7.33
CA ASN A 7 -18.98 9.29 7.57
C ASN A 7 -18.05 10.14 6.70
N THR A 8 -18.32 10.16 5.40
CA THR A 8 -17.52 10.88 4.40
C THR A 8 -17.89 12.36 4.27
N LEU A 9 -18.93 12.83 4.94
CA LEU A 9 -19.45 14.20 4.78
C LEU A 9 -18.54 15.28 5.38
N LEU A 10 -17.63 14.92 6.30
CA LEU A 10 -16.76 15.87 7.01
C LEU A 10 -15.28 15.69 6.72
N LEU A 11 -14.90 14.66 5.95
CA LEU A 11 -13.50 14.31 5.69
C LEU A 11 -13.27 14.06 4.21
N ASP A 12 -12.32 14.80 3.64
CA ASP A 12 -11.75 14.44 2.35
C ASP A 12 -10.88 13.19 2.51
N MET A 13 -11.44 12.04 2.12
CA MET A 13 -10.77 10.75 2.25
C MET A 13 -9.49 10.65 1.43
N ASP A 14 -9.40 11.35 0.32
CA ASP A 14 -8.21 11.32 -0.53
C ASP A 14 -7.10 12.19 0.08
N MET A 15 -7.45 13.34 0.64
CA MET A 15 -6.51 14.15 1.42
C MET A 15 -6.01 13.41 2.66
N MET A 16 -6.87 12.67 3.35
CA MET A 16 -6.49 11.86 4.51
C MET A 16 -5.54 10.74 4.11
N ARG A 17 -5.84 9.99 3.04
CA ARG A 17 -4.96 8.95 2.49
C ARG A 17 -3.60 9.54 2.09
N TYR A 18 -3.61 10.67 1.39
CA TYR A 18 -2.40 11.38 1.03
C TYR A 18 -1.57 11.77 2.27
N SER A 19 -2.18 12.32 3.30
CA SER A 19 -1.50 12.72 4.54
C SER A 19 -0.89 11.53 5.27
N ILE A 20 -1.60 10.39 5.33
CA ILE A 20 -1.07 9.14 5.90
C ILE A 20 0.14 8.65 5.10
N ILE A 21 0.00 8.51 3.79
CA ILE A 21 1.08 8.00 2.92
C ILE A 21 2.29 8.92 3.00
N LYS A 22 2.08 10.24 2.92
CA LYS A 22 3.15 11.23 3.06
C LYS A 22 3.89 11.11 4.39
N ALA A 23 3.15 11.01 5.50
CA ALA A 23 3.74 10.85 6.82
C ALA A 23 4.57 9.56 6.93
N LEU A 24 4.04 8.44 6.44
CA LEU A 24 4.73 7.15 6.44
C LEU A 24 6.02 7.18 5.61
N VAL A 25 5.99 7.82 4.44
CA VAL A 25 7.17 7.94 3.57
C VAL A 25 8.24 8.84 4.18
N ILE A 26 7.85 9.96 4.78
CA ILE A 26 8.79 10.94 5.38
C ILE A 26 9.41 10.38 6.66
N TYR A 27 8.58 9.85 7.56
CA TYR A 27 9.02 9.51 8.93
C TYR A 27 9.43 8.05 9.11
N LYS A 28 9.03 7.16 8.20
CA LYS A 28 9.39 5.72 8.15
C LYS A 28 9.26 5.03 9.53
N PRO A 29 8.07 5.02 10.15
CA PRO A 29 7.88 4.47 11.50
C PRO A 29 8.10 2.97 11.51
N ILE A 30 9.18 2.52 12.16
CA ILE A 30 9.59 1.09 12.19
C ILE A 30 8.54 0.26 12.93
N GLU A 31 7.98 0.78 14.01
CA GLU A 31 6.97 0.09 14.83
C GLU A 31 5.68 -0.19 14.04
N LEU A 32 5.32 0.72 13.13
CA LEU A 32 4.17 0.49 12.26
C LEU A 32 4.48 -0.52 11.17
N VAL A 33 5.68 -0.52 10.62
CA VAL A 33 6.12 -1.53 9.65
C VAL A 33 6.12 -2.90 10.29
N ASP A 34 6.64 -3.01 11.51
CA ASP A 34 6.64 -4.27 12.27
C ASP A 34 5.22 -4.77 12.56
N ALA A 35 4.31 -3.88 12.96
CA ALA A 35 2.91 -4.23 13.17
C ALA A 35 2.23 -4.75 11.89
N VAL A 36 2.56 -4.17 10.72
CA VAL A 36 2.01 -4.64 9.44
C VAL A 36 2.41 -6.08 9.12
N TYR A 37 3.66 -6.47 9.42
CA TYR A 37 4.16 -7.80 9.07
C TYR A 37 3.94 -8.85 10.15
N ASN A 38 4.03 -8.48 11.43
CA ASN A 38 4.11 -9.43 12.53
C ASN A 38 2.91 -9.39 13.47
N ASP A 39 2.22 -8.24 13.57
CA ASP A 39 1.08 -8.08 14.49
C ASP A 39 -0.03 -7.20 13.89
N PRO A 40 -0.79 -7.73 12.89
CA PRO A 40 -1.84 -6.97 12.22
C PRO A 40 -2.92 -6.41 13.15
N GLN A 41 -3.18 -7.06 14.28
CA GLN A 41 -4.19 -6.60 15.25
C GLN A 41 -3.78 -5.30 15.92
N ASN A 42 -2.48 -5.04 16.04
CA ASN A 42 -1.92 -3.84 16.66
C ASN A 42 -1.71 -2.66 15.70
N ILE A 43 -1.98 -2.82 14.40
CA ILE A 43 -1.73 -1.77 13.39
C ILE A 43 -2.43 -0.45 13.75
N VAL A 44 -3.68 -0.52 14.19
CA VAL A 44 -4.47 0.68 14.51
C VAL A 44 -3.83 1.43 15.68
N GLU A 45 -3.44 0.72 16.74
CA GLU A 45 -2.79 1.33 17.89
C GLU A 45 -1.37 1.81 17.58
N ALA A 46 -0.61 1.09 16.75
CA ALA A 46 0.69 1.53 16.28
C ALA A 46 0.58 2.83 15.46
N MET A 47 -0.43 2.94 14.59
CA MET A 47 -0.72 4.19 13.86
C MET A 47 -1.09 5.32 14.80
N LYS A 48 -1.98 5.09 15.76
CA LYS A 48 -2.36 6.12 16.75
C LYS A 48 -1.16 6.60 17.54
N SER A 49 -0.32 5.67 18.03
CA SER A 49 0.91 5.98 18.76
C SER A 49 1.83 6.85 17.90
N PHE A 50 2.06 6.46 16.66
CA PHE A 50 2.88 7.23 15.72
C PHE A 50 2.37 8.66 15.52
N PHE A 51 1.07 8.86 15.23
CA PHE A 51 0.54 10.20 15.00
C PHE A 51 0.53 11.06 16.27
N ARG A 52 0.24 10.50 17.44
CA ARG A 52 0.35 11.21 18.73
C ARG A 52 1.78 11.66 19.01
N ASP A 53 2.77 10.80 18.78
CA ASP A 53 4.18 11.14 18.92
C ASP A 53 4.60 12.26 17.95
N ARG A 54 4.08 12.23 16.71
CA ARG A 54 4.34 13.29 15.72
C ARG A 54 3.76 14.65 16.16
N ILE A 55 2.52 14.67 16.63
CA ILE A 55 1.87 15.89 17.14
C ILE A 55 2.69 16.47 18.30
N GLU A 56 3.13 15.61 19.23
CA GLU A 56 3.94 16.03 20.38
C GLU A 56 5.27 16.65 19.93
N LYS A 57 5.99 15.99 19.02
CA LYS A 57 7.24 16.50 18.45
C LYS A 57 7.06 17.80 17.67
N ASN A 58 5.92 18.00 17.04
CA ASN A 58 5.62 19.20 16.30
C ASN A 58 5.33 20.43 17.20
N LYS A 59 5.06 20.24 18.49
CA LYS A 59 4.82 21.35 19.45
C LYS A 59 5.99 22.33 19.53
N SER A 60 7.20 21.90 19.26
CA SER A 60 8.39 22.76 19.22
C SER A 60 8.40 23.73 18.04
N ASN A 61 7.55 23.52 17.01
CA ASN A 61 7.49 24.35 15.81
C ASN A 61 6.08 24.51 15.28
N LEU A 62 5.14 24.93 16.15
CA LEU A 62 3.71 24.98 15.87
C LEU A 62 3.38 25.81 14.62
N SER A 63 4.00 26.97 14.44
CA SER A 63 3.67 27.89 13.35
C SER A 63 3.90 27.30 11.95
N LEU A 64 4.88 26.40 11.80
CA LEU A 64 5.18 25.73 10.54
C LEU A 64 4.47 24.37 10.39
N LYS A 65 3.97 23.81 11.50
CA LYS A 65 3.43 22.44 11.57
C LYS A 65 1.93 22.40 11.89
N GLU A 66 1.26 23.53 11.98
CA GLU A 66 -0.15 23.62 12.34
C GLU A 66 -1.03 22.75 11.44
N ARG A 67 -0.93 22.91 10.11
CA ARG A 67 -1.71 22.11 9.14
C ARG A 67 -1.39 20.62 9.18
N GLU A 68 -0.14 20.28 9.47
CA GLU A 68 0.26 18.88 9.62
C GLU A 68 -0.40 18.29 10.87
N ASN A 69 -0.41 19.01 11.98
CA ASN A 69 -1.06 18.59 13.22
C ASN A 69 -2.57 18.45 13.06
N GLU A 70 -3.23 19.42 12.44
CA GLU A 70 -4.67 19.32 12.12
C GLU A 70 -5.00 18.06 11.33
N SER A 71 -4.18 17.74 10.32
CA SER A 71 -4.33 16.50 9.54
C SER A 71 -4.14 15.25 10.41
N PHE A 72 -3.18 15.25 11.31
CA PHE A 72 -2.92 14.11 12.20
C PHE A 72 -4.04 13.95 13.24
N GLU A 73 -4.58 15.03 13.79
CA GLU A 73 -5.72 15.00 14.68
C GLU A 73 -6.96 14.43 13.99
N GLN A 74 -7.24 14.84 12.75
CA GLN A 74 -8.33 14.27 11.96
C GLN A 74 -8.13 12.77 11.70
N ILE A 75 -6.90 12.34 11.38
CA ILE A 75 -6.57 10.92 11.22
C ILE A 75 -6.82 10.15 12.52
N LEU A 76 -6.43 10.69 13.67
CA LEU A 76 -6.66 10.06 14.97
C LEU A 76 -8.15 9.88 15.26
N LEU A 77 -9.00 10.89 14.98
CA LEU A 77 -10.44 10.77 15.14
C LEU A 77 -11.03 9.63 14.31
N VAL A 78 -10.55 9.44 13.09
CA VAL A 78 -10.98 8.33 12.23
C VAL A 78 -10.48 7.00 12.78
N LEU A 79 -9.20 6.92 13.18
CA LEU A 79 -8.62 5.70 13.74
C LEU A 79 -9.33 5.23 15.02
N ASP A 80 -9.90 6.15 15.82
CA ASP A 80 -10.69 5.80 17.01
C ASP A 80 -11.99 5.08 16.69
N THR A 81 -12.47 5.20 15.46
CA THR A 81 -13.69 4.48 15.00
C THR A 81 -13.39 3.13 14.35
N ILE A 82 -12.12 2.82 14.09
CA ILE A 82 -11.72 1.60 13.38
C ILE A 82 -11.53 0.46 14.38
N LYS A 83 -12.15 -0.66 14.06
CA LYS A 83 -11.96 -1.91 14.82
C LYS A 83 -10.58 -2.50 14.53
N PRO A 84 -10.00 -3.23 15.50
CA PRO A 84 -8.75 -3.97 15.26
C PRO A 84 -8.86 -4.87 14.02
N ILE A 85 -7.78 -4.94 13.27
CA ILE A 85 -7.70 -5.75 12.04
C ILE A 85 -7.29 -7.16 12.44
N SER A 86 -8.09 -8.16 12.06
CA SER A 86 -7.80 -9.56 12.39
C SER A 86 -6.69 -10.15 11.52
N SER A 87 -6.58 -9.68 10.27
CA SER A 87 -5.58 -10.11 9.31
C SER A 87 -5.37 -9.04 8.24
N ILE A 88 -4.19 -9.01 7.63
CA ILE A 88 -3.94 -8.21 6.43
C ILE A 88 -4.10 -9.12 5.24
N GLU A 89 -5.03 -8.79 4.37
CA GLU A 89 -5.11 -9.36 3.04
C GLU A 89 -4.49 -8.37 2.05
N TRP A 90 -3.49 -8.83 1.32
CA TRP A 90 -2.91 -8.06 0.24
C TRP A 90 -3.88 -8.02 -0.93
N ASP A 91 -4.24 -6.80 -1.36
CA ASP A 91 -5.03 -6.57 -2.55
C ASP A 91 -4.10 -6.24 -3.73
N TYR A 92 -3.93 -7.17 -4.63
CA TYR A 92 -3.11 -7.02 -5.84
C TYR A 92 -3.84 -6.27 -6.96
N THR A 93 -5.15 -6.04 -6.82
CA THR A 93 -5.97 -5.39 -7.87
C THR A 93 -5.43 -4.03 -8.32
N PRO A 94 -4.96 -3.11 -7.42
CA PRO A 94 -4.42 -1.83 -7.85
C PRO A 94 -3.23 -1.93 -8.81
N SER A 95 -2.34 -2.92 -8.59
CA SER A 95 -1.19 -3.17 -9.47
C SER A 95 -1.63 -3.57 -10.87
N PHE A 96 -2.61 -4.45 -10.97
CA PHE A 96 -3.14 -4.89 -12.25
C PHE A 96 -4.00 -3.84 -12.96
N VAL A 97 -4.69 -2.97 -12.22
CA VAL A 97 -5.36 -1.78 -12.80
C VAL A 97 -4.31 -0.84 -13.43
N GLY A 98 -3.20 -0.61 -12.74
CA GLY A 98 -2.08 0.17 -13.29
C GLY A 98 -1.48 -0.47 -14.55
N PHE A 99 -1.28 -1.79 -14.54
CA PHE A 99 -0.79 -2.51 -15.70
C PHE A 99 -1.77 -2.47 -16.88
N LYS A 100 -3.07 -2.65 -16.65
CA LYS A 100 -4.09 -2.50 -17.69
C LYS A 100 -4.09 -1.11 -18.31
N ARG A 101 -3.95 -0.09 -17.49
CA ARG A 101 -3.82 1.29 -17.96
C ARG A 101 -2.59 1.45 -18.86
N PHE A 102 -1.44 0.93 -18.47
CA PHE A 102 -0.22 0.91 -19.28
C PHE A 102 -0.45 0.24 -20.66
N LEU A 103 -1.11 -0.93 -20.68
CA LEU A 103 -1.44 -1.62 -21.93
C LEU A 103 -2.30 -0.74 -22.86
N ASN A 104 -3.34 -0.11 -22.30
CA ASN A 104 -4.24 0.75 -23.05
C ASN A 104 -3.52 2.01 -23.60
N GLU A 105 -2.71 2.67 -22.79
CA GLU A 105 -1.95 3.87 -23.18
C GLU A 105 -0.95 3.58 -24.30
N ASN A 106 -0.42 2.36 -24.34
CA ASN A 106 0.53 1.93 -25.38
C ASN A 106 -0.13 1.14 -26.52
N SER A 107 -1.47 1.07 -26.57
CA SER A 107 -2.23 0.35 -27.60
C SER A 107 -1.84 -1.14 -27.75
N ILE A 108 -1.46 -1.77 -26.63
CA ILE A 108 -1.09 -3.18 -26.58
C ILE A 108 -2.36 -3.99 -26.32
N SER A 109 -2.88 -4.65 -27.35
CA SER A 109 -4.09 -5.50 -27.27
C SER A 109 -3.79 -6.99 -27.32
N ASP A 110 -2.68 -7.36 -27.92
CA ASP A 110 -2.22 -8.76 -28.03
C ASP A 110 -1.12 -8.99 -26.96
N TYR A 111 -1.51 -9.63 -25.85
CA TYR A 111 -0.64 -9.95 -24.75
C TYR A 111 -1.06 -11.25 -24.06
N TRP A 112 -0.12 -11.88 -23.43
CA TRP A 112 -0.31 -12.98 -22.48
C TRP A 112 0.40 -12.64 -21.17
N LEU A 113 -0.34 -12.61 -20.06
CA LEU A 113 0.21 -12.32 -18.74
C LEU A 113 0.35 -13.62 -17.96
N THR A 114 1.59 -14.04 -17.74
CA THR A 114 1.90 -15.16 -16.86
C THR A 114 2.34 -14.63 -15.50
N ILE A 115 1.70 -15.09 -14.44
CA ILE A 115 1.93 -14.67 -13.06
C ILE A 115 2.56 -15.83 -12.30
N ASP A 116 3.47 -15.53 -11.36
CA ASP A 116 4.01 -16.55 -10.46
C ASP A 116 2.90 -17.11 -9.56
N ARG A 117 2.87 -18.44 -9.44
CA ARG A 117 1.86 -19.14 -8.66
C ARG A 117 2.12 -18.94 -7.17
N GLU A 118 1.25 -18.18 -6.50
CA GLU A 118 1.26 -18.00 -5.05
C GLU A 118 0.35 -19.02 -4.37
N GLY A 119 0.89 -20.20 -4.04
CA GLY A 119 0.19 -21.20 -3.25
C GLY A 119 -1.15 -21.67 -3.86
N GLU A 120 -2.05 -22.16 -3.00
CA GLU A 120 -3.31 -22.80 -3.45
C GLU A 120 -4.43 -21.80 -3.84
N HIS A 121 -4.31 -20.50 -3.55
CA HIS A 121 -5.46 -19.60 -3.57
C HIS A 121 -5.61 -18.74 -4.83
N GLN A 122 -4.69 -18.77 -5.76
CA GLN A 122 -4.76 -18.01 -7.05
C GLN A 122 -5.22 -16.52 -6.89
N LYS A 123 -4.93 -15.89 -5.74
CA LYS A 123 -5.41 -14.53 -5.42
C LYS A 123 -4.94 -13.49 -6.44
N THR A 124 -3.72 -13.65 -6.93
CA THR A 124 -3.11 -12.76 -7.95
C THR A 124 -3.80 -12.89 -9.30
N VAL A 125 -4.10 -14.09 -9.76
CA VAL A 125 -4.85 -14.33 -11.01
C VAL A 125 -6.25 -13.75 -10.91
N LEU A 126 -6.93 -13.95 -9.77
CA LEU A 126 -8.25 -13.39 -9.54
C LEU A 126 -8.23 -11.86 -9.54
N ALA A 127 -7.23 -11.25 -8.90
CA ALA A 127 -7.05 -9.80 -8.89
C ALA A 127 -6.80 -9.24 -10.30
N ALA A 128 -5.99 -9.92 -11.13
CA ALA A 128 -5.77 -9.54 -12.52
C ALA A 128 -7.06 -9.60 -13.35
N LYS A 129 -7.85 -10.66 -13.21
CA LYS A 129 -9.15 -10.81 -13.86
C LYS A 129 -10.15 -9.73 -13.39
N ASN A 130 -10.19 -9.43 -12.09
CA ASN A 130 -11.03 -8.37 -11.53
C ASN A 130 -10.62 -6.98 -12.02
N ALA A 131 -9.34 -6.75 -12.32
CA ALA A 131 -8.85 -5.55 -12.98
C ALA A 131 -9.24 -5.50 -14.49
N GLY A 132 -9.83 -6.56 -15.01
CA GLY A 132 -10.30 -6.66 -16.39
C GLY A 132 -9.20 -7.04 -17.39
N LEU A 133 -8.17 -7.76 -16.95
CA LEU A 133 -7.20 -8.41 -17.82
C LEU A 133 -7.77 -9.77 -18.27
N SER A 134 -7.66 -10.08 -19.58
CA SER A 134 -8.28 -11.28 -20.16
C SER A 134 -7.32 -12.45 -20.28
N ASN A 135 -6.16 -12.26 -20.83
CA ASN A 135 -5.22 -13.35 -21.13
C ASN A 135 -4.26 -13.54 -19.96
N VAL A 136 -4.75 -14.15 -18.87
CA VAL A 136 -4.01 -14.30 -17.61
C VAL A 136 -3.95 -15.76 -17.21
N ASP A 137 -2.76 -16.25 -16.94
CA ASP A 137 -2.46 -17.58 -16.44
C ASP A 137 -1.43 -17.52 -15.31
N ASP A 138 -1.31 -18.60 -14.52
CA ASP A 138 -0.31 -18.75 -13.47
C ASP A 138 0.56 -19.99 -13.74
N GLU A 139 1.85 -19.83 -13.51
CA GLU A 139 2.85 -20.86 -13.66
C GLU A 139 3.83 -20.86 -12.48
N GLU A 140 4.42 -22.01 -12.21
CA GLU A 140 5.47 -22.11 -11.21
C GLU A 140 6.76 -21.45 -11.71
N SER A 141 7.35 -20.57 -10.89
CA SER A 141 8.53 -19.78 -11.29
C SER A 141 9.75 -20.62 -11.64
N ASP A 142 9.89 -21.82 -11.06
CA ASP A 142 10.95 -22.76 -11.37
C ASP A 142 10.84 -23.37 -12.79
N LYS A 143 9.63 -23.42 -13.34
CA LYS A 143 9.34 -23.98 -14.66
C LYS A 143 9.28 -22.93 -15.76
N HIS A 144 9.11 -21.64 -15.42
CA HIS A 144 8.92 -20.57 -16.39
C HIS A 144 10.06 -19.55 -16.39
N PHE A 145 10.89 -19.55 -17.45
CA PHE A 145 12.05 -18.66 -17.54
C PHE A 145 11.66 -17.16 -17.43
N GLY A 146 10.55 -16.74 -18.05
CA GLY A 146 10.08 -15.35 -18.00
C GLY A 146 9.78 -14.87 -16.60
N ILE A 147 9.16 -15.70 -15.74
CA ILE A 147 8.89 -15.37 -14.34
C ILE A 147 10.20 -15.17 -13.58
N ARG A 148 11.16 -16.09 -13.72
CA ARG A 148 12.49 -15.93 -13.08
C ARG A 148 13.22 -14.68 -13.52
N MET A 149 13.12 -14.32 -14.80
CA MET A 149 13.68 -13.05 -15.31
C MET A 149 12.98 -11.83 -14.70
N ALA A 150 11.66 -11.87 -14.57
CA ALA A 150 10.88 -10.79 -13.93
C ALA A 150 11.29 -10.60 -12.47
N ASP A 151 11.44 -11.68 -11.70
CA ASP A 151 11.89 -11.63 -10.31
C ASP A 151 13.30 -11.05 -10.18
N MET A 152 14.21 -11.46 -11.05
CA MET A 152 15.57 -10.91 -11.06
C MET A 152 15.55 -9.41 -11.36
N MET A 153 14.77 -8.96 -12.35
CA MET A 153 14.62 -7.56 -12.71
C MET A 153 13.98 -6.76 -11.58
N ALA A 154 12.93 -7.29 -10.96
CA ALA A 154 12.28 -6.67 -9.79
C ALA A 154 13.27 -6.51 -8.62
N GLY A 155 14.10 -7.54 -8.36
CA GLY A 155 15.14 -7.49 -7.34
C GLY A 155 16.21 -6.42 -7.63
N ILE A 156 16.64 -6.27 -8.88
CA ILE A 156 17.60 -5.23 -9.31
C ILE A 156 16.97 -3.84 -9.12
N LEU A 157 15.75 -3.63 -9.63
CA LEU A 157 15.03 -2.36 -9.50
C LEU A 157 14.77 -2.01 -8.04
N GLY A 158 14.38 -2.97 -7.21
CA GLY A 158 14.17 -2.75 -5.78
C GLY A 158 15.45 -2.32 -5.07
N LYS A 159 16.60 -2.91 -5.40
CA LYS A 159 17.91 -2.49 -4.86
C LYS A 159 18.30 -1.10 -5.33
N LEU A 160 18.08 -0.78 -6.61
CA LEU A 160 18.34 0.54 -7.18
C LEU A 160 17.49 1.61 -6.49
N MET A 161 16.19 1.39 -6.38
CA MET A 161 15.28 2.31 -5.69
C MET A 161 15.68 2.53 -4.23
N LYS A 162 16.05 1.46 -3.53
CA LYS A 162 16.52 1.55 -2.14
C LYS A 162 17.83 2.34 -2.01
N SER A 163 18.71 2.27 -2.99
CA SER A 163 19.96 3.06 -3.00
C SER A 163 19.69 4.55 -3.23
N LEU A 164 18.77 4.88 -4.14
CA LEU A 164 18.35 6.27 -4.42
C LEU A 164 17.65 6.92 -3.23
N CYS A 165 16.92 6.15 -2.41
CA CYS A 165 16.28 6.68 -1.20
C CYS A 165 17.27 6.91 -0.02
N LYS A 166 18.52 6.46 -0.15
CA LYS A 166 19.57 6.67 0.88
C LYS A 166 20.50 7.84 0.58
N ALA A 167 20.43 8.38 -0.62
CA ALA A 167 21.16 9.56 -1.04
C ALA A 167 20.39 10.84 -0.71
#